data_c838b69cc9e003c7cf57240c376c2950
#
_entry.id   c838b69cc9e003c7cf57240c376c2950
#
_cell.length_a   1.000
_cell.length_b   1.000
_cell.length_c   1.000
_cell.angle_alpha   90.00
_cell.angle_beta   90.00
_cell.angle_gamma   90.00
#
_symmetry.space_group_name_H-M   'P 1'
#
loop_
_entity.id
_entity.type
_entity.pdbx_description
1 polymer ?
#
loop_
_entity_poly.entity_id
_entity_poly.type
_entity_poly.pdbx_seq_one_letter_code
_entity_poly.pdbx_strand_id
1 'polypeptide(L)'
;MPGLPAASAKPVLPGMDLPVWPPLPDDHDDLDDSLDDMSDEDINTLLDEIIVTEKDWTNTHPNMIKCGSDKFYARFANSLQMLLVMECRLPDEVSYDVYKEVSLTIAAYLEDFVSGFGVWNAIRSIYRKTYGRQLPFFDCEYSDYFDDDINIEDVKFLVWQTFCRIGHTYETVYSPGSMAVERFAQIAYDELVEAVDKAPEAKRVDDYIRKVLRKGDFFEVRDIAKWLVCFNKLTSAPYVFEDMLAEAENIANSTSGKLQNVDMGVFFYNVTCTRSLQPYSGPLGCHPSVYIAEMCRQRGLEDLACRLDRLDVIPFSDFEVKEIKGGHVILKAPDGVEYNVVKNSFGPGMDFKSAKTILASIVRFGEEWYQNGLCTASGEVIDKEDGLREMTYNSTKMLEHVRKRIEVFGGRKVFYCAGLRAVSEITGLKYSQKKDDGNEIESNDPVVLFLSETDGMVVLRDYTECFKDKANPYYDKKVAEDRSLALITNCTIPDDVAVYIADNKLLPDASMAASQGKRYGKKIVQDNLRFLCGFFRTPDPAPEYED
;
A
#
# COMPACT_ATOMS: atom_id res chain seq x y z
N MET A 1 -31.23 -29.38 -27.08
CA MET A 1 -29.99 -28.87 -26.54
C MET A 1 -28.96 -28.87 -27.66
N PRO A 2 -28.51 -27.75 -28.21
CA PRO A 2 -27.35 -27.67 -29.08
C PRO A 2 -26.14 -27.31 -28.22
N GLY A 3 -25.03 -28.05 -28.44
CA GLY A 3 -23.80 -27.94 -27.70
C GLY A 3 -23.09 -26.59 -27.89
N LEU A 4 -22.57 -26.06 -26.80
CA LEU A 4 -21.66 -24.93 -26.77
C LEU A 4 -20.35 -25.30 -27.51
N PRO A 5 -19.80 -24.43 -28.35
CA PRO A 5 -18.47 -24.64 -28.95
C PRO A 5 -17.40 -24.53 -27.86
N ALA A 6 -16.51 -25.50 -27.86
CA ALA A 6 -15.32 -25.53 -27.00
C ALA A 6 -14.46 -24.28 -27.21
N ALA A 7 -14.35 -23.46 -26.18
CA ALA A 7 -13.40 -22.36 -26.12
C ALA A 7 -11.98 -22.93 -25.92
N SER A 8 -11.28 -23.18 -27.04
CA SER A 8 -9.87 -23.52 -27.03
C SER A 8 -9.04 -22.34 -27.54
N ALA A 9 -8.78 -21.40 -26.66
CA ALA A 9 -7.64 -20.50 -26.84
C ALA A 9 -7.02 -20.28 -25.47
N LYS A 10 -5.86 -20.92 -25.21
CA LYS A 10 -5.02 -20.55 -24.07
C LYS A 10 -4.64 -19.09 -24.24
N PRO A 11 -4.78 -18.24 -23.24
CA PRO A 11 -4.27 -16.88 -23.31
C PRO A 11 -2.74 -16.95 -23.42
N VAL A 12 -2.21 -16.57 -24.56
CA VAL A 12 -0.76 -16.43 -24.77
C VAL A 12 -0.41 -15.04 -24.28
N LEU A 13 0.15 -14.97 -23.08
CA LEU A 13 0.75 -13.75 -22.56
C LEU A 13 2.01 -13.42 -23.37
N PRO A 14 2.19 -12.18 -23.84
CA PRO A 14 3.36 -11.83 -24.65
C PRO A 14 4.63 -11.88 -23.81
N GLY A 15 5.50 -12.86 -24.07
CA GLY A 15 6.93 -12.81 -23.77
C GLY A 15 7.35 -12.81 -22.30
N MET A 16 6.50 -13.27 -21.37
CA MET A 16 6.90 -13.51 -19.99
C MET A 16 7.06 -15.01 -19.75
N ASP A 17 8.29 -15.44 -19.53
CA ASP A 17 8.51 -16.62 -18.71
C ASP A 17 8.01 -16.24 -17.31
N LEU A 18 6.87 -16.80 -16.88
CA LEU A 18 6.40 -16.63 -15.51
C LEU A 18 7.50 -17.14 -14.58
N PRO A 19 7.88 -16.38 -13.55
CA PRO A 19 8.86 -16.85 -12.60
C PRO A 19 8.37 -18.16 -11.98
N VAL A 20 9.22 -19.18 -11.97
CA VAL A 20 8.98 -20.40 -11.20
C VAL A 20 9.20 -20.02 -9.74
N TRP A 21 8.11 -19.79 -9.02
CA TRP A 21 8.14 -19.42 -7.60
C TRP A 21 8.58 -20.63 -6.76
N PRO A 22 9.35 -20.40 -5.70
CA PRO A 22 9.61 -21.47 -4.75
C PRO A 22 8.29 -21.96 -4.13
N PRO A 23 8.19 -23.24 -3.75
CA PRO A 23 7.06 -23.71 -2.97
C PRO A 23 6.97 -22.87 -1.68
N LEU A 24 5.73 -22.54 -1.30
CA LEU A 24 5.45 -21.89 -0.01
C LEU A 24 6.07 -22.74 1.12
N PRO A 25 6.62 -22.11 2.17
CA PRO A 25 6.92 -22.86 3.39
C PRO A 25 5.63 -23.47 3.94
N ASP A 26 5.73 -24.72 4.38
CA ASP A 26 4.63 -25.39 5.07
C ASP A 26 4.21 -24.59 6.31
N ASP A 27 2.92 -24.63 6.62
CA ASP A 27 2.28 -23.92 7.73
C ASP A 27 3.13 -23.98 9.02
N HIS A 28 3.58 -22.81 9.47
CA HIS A 28 4.21 -22.63 10.78
C HIS A 28 3.18 -22.07 11.77
N ASP A 29 2.22 -22.90 12.15
CA ASP A 29 1.50 -22.71 13.40
C ASP A 29 2.40 -23.22 14.55
N ASP A 30 2.55 -22.41 15.60
CA ASP A 30 3.18 -22.69 16.89
C ASP A 30 4.70 -22.41 17.03
N LEU A 31 5.10 -21.12 17.06
CA LEU A 31 6.36 -20.69 17.68
C LEU A 31 6.08 -19.69 18.82
N ASP A 32 5.41 -20.15 19.86
CA ASP A 32 5.16 -19.38 21.09
C ASP A 32 5.98 -19.95 22.27
N ASP A 33 7.29 -20.16 22.09
CA ASP A 33 8.21 -20.51 23.17
C ASP A 33 9.32 -19.47 23.28
N SER A 34 9.48 -18.90 24.47
CA SER A 34 10.46 -17.86 24.77
C SER A 34 11.90 -18.35 24.56
N LEU A 35 12.76 -17.52 23.95
CA LEU A 35 14.19 -17.84 23.72
C LEU A 35 14.97 -18.16 25.00
N ASP A 36 14.45 -17.77 26.16
CA ASP A 36 15.10 -18.04 27.45
C ASP A 36 15.14 -19.54 27.81
N ASP A 37 14.27 -20.36 27.18
CA ASP A 37 14.22 -21.82 27.35
C ASP A 37 14.82 -22.58 26.15
N MET A 38 15.26 -21.90 25.08
CA MET A 38 15.82 -22.54 23.89
C MET A 38 17.26 -23.01 24.14
N SER A 39 17.58 -24.23 23.69
CA SER A 39 18.96 -24.72 23.66
C SER A 39 19.78 -24.04 22.57
N ASP A 40 21.13 -24.03 22.70
CA ASP A 40 22.02 -23.54 21.63
C ASP A 40 21.77 -24.23 20.28
N GLU A 41 21.21 -25.44 20.28
CA GLU A 41 20.87 -26.25 19.10
C GLU A 41 19.58 -25.72 18.46
N ASP A 42 18.60 -25.32 19.27
CA ASP A 42 17.35 -24.71 18.80
C ASP A 42 17.60 -23.31 18.24
N ILE A 43 18.45 -22.52 18.90
CA ILE A 43 18.87 -21.19 18.40
C ILE A 43 19.60 -21.31 17.06
N ASN A 44 20.48 -22.29 16.90
CA ASN A 44 21.17 -22.52 15.63
C ASN A 44 20.21 -23.00 14.54
N THR A 45 19.23 -23.83 14.88
CA THR A 45 18.18 -24.27 13.93
C THR A 45 17.33 -23.07 13.48
N LEU A 46 16.90 -22.22 14.40
CA LEU A 46 16.18 -20.99 14.10
C LEU A 46 17.02 -20.03 13.22
N LEU A 47 18.29 -19.88 13.52
CA LEU A 47 19.20 -19.05 12.71
C LEU A 47 19.40 -19.63 11.29
N ASP A 48 19.43 -20.95 11.13
CA ASP A 48 19.53 -21.59 9.81
C ASP A 48 18.26 -21.40 8.98
N GLU A 49 17.08 -21.37 9.58
CA GLU A 49 15.80 -21.09 8.91
C GLU A 49 15.64 -19.62 8.49
N ILE A 50 16.31 -18.68 9.18
CA ILE A 50 16.19 -17.24 8.96
C ILE A 50 17.27 -16.70 7.98
N ILE A 51 18.20 -17.51 7.51
CA ILE A 51 19.29 -17.06 6.62
C ILE A 51 18.75 -16.51 5.31
N VAL A 52 19.17 -15.27 4.97
CA VAL A 52 18.95 -14.66 3.66
C VAL A 52 19.95 -15.22 2.65
N THR A 53 19.47 -15.90 1.63
CA THR A 53 20.32 -16.41 0.55
C THR A 53 20.59 -15.34 -0.51
N GLU A 54 21.61 -15.57 -1.36
CA GLU A 54 21.86 -14.72 -2.55
C GLU A 54 20.62 -14.66 -3.46
N LYS A 55 19.83 -15.74 -3.56
CA LYS A 55 18.59 -15.79 -4.33
C LYS A 55 17.51 -14.92 -3.73
N ASP A 56 17.36 -14.95 -2.40
CA ASP A 56 16.38 -14.12 -1.70
C ASP A 56 16.70 -12.63 -1.92
N TRP A 57 17.98 -12.26 -1.87
CA TRP A 57 18.41 -10.91 -2.18
C TRP A 57 18.10 -10.53 -3.64
N THR A 58 18.44 -11.40 -4.61
CA THR A 58 18.11 -11.20 -6.03
C THR A 58 16.60 -10.96 -6.23
N ASN A 59 15.74 -11.62 -5.46
CA ASN A 59 14.28 -11.45 -5.54
C ASN A 59 13.81 -10.05 -5.09
N THR A 60 14.60 -9.30 -4.32
CA THR A 60 14.27 -7.90 -3.96
C THR A 60 14.51 -6.91 -5.11
N HIS A 61 15.18 -7.31 -6.18
CA HIS A 61 15.49 -6.48 -7.33
C HIS A 61 14.35 -6.43 -8.36
N PRO A 62 14.23 -5.34 -9.14
CA PRO A 62 13.26 -5.28 -10.23
C PRO A 62 13.51 -6.40 -11.23
N ASN A 63 12.46 -7.14 -11.58
CA ASN A 63 12.52 -8.31 -12.46
C ASN A 63 13.58 -9.36 -12.06
N MET A 64 13.89 -9.47 -10.76
CA MET A 64 14.86 -10.43 -10.21
C MET A 64 16.22 -10.36 -10.91
N ILE A 65 16.70 -9.16 -11.20
CA ILE A 65 17.98 -8.96 -11.88
C ILE A 65 19.12 -9.37 -10.96
N LYS A 66 19.81 -10.44 -11.33
CA LYS A 66 20.97 -10.91 -10.60
C LYS A 66 22.19 -9.99 -10.79
N CYS A 67 22.81 -9.59 -9.68
CA CYS A 67 24.03 -8.79 -9.64
C CYS A 67 25.18 -9.56 -8.96
N GLY A 68 26.41 -9.15 -9.26
CA GLY A 68 27.58 -9.68 -8.54
C GLY A 68 27.66 -9.21 -7.08
N SER A 69 26.93 -8.15 -6.75
CA SER A 69 26.79 -7.57 -5.40
C SER A 69 25.85 -8.36 -4.49
N ASP A 70 24.93 -9.18 -5.02
CA ASP A 70 23.86 -9.85 -4.25
C ASP A 70 24.40 -10.63 -3.05
N LYS A 71 25.53 -11.33 -3.25
CA LYS A 71 26.18 -12.08 -2.20
C LYS A 71 26.70 -11.20 -1.04
N PHE A 72 27.13 -9.97 -1.35
CA PHE A 72 27.60 -9.02 -0.33
C PHE A 72 26.42 -8.60 0.54
N TYR A 73 25.34 -8.14 -0.07
CA TYR A 73 24.17 -7.63 0.65
C TYR A 73 23.42 -8.72 1.44
N ALA A 74 23.30 -9.93 0.89
CA ALA A 74 22.77 -11.07 1.64
C ALA A 74 23.62 -11.39 2.88
N ARG A 75 24.94 -11.35 2.77
CA ARG A 75 25.84 -11.56 3.92
C ARG A 75 25.77 -10.42 4.93
N PHE A 76 25.69 -9.17 4.46
CA PHE A 76 25.53 -8.03 5.32
C PHE A 76 24.23 -8.12 6.14
N ALA A 77 23.10 -8.44 5.48
CA ALA A 77 21.83 -8.66 6.17
C ALA A 77 21.93 -9.75 7.24
N ASN A 78 22.53 -10.91 6.92
CA ASN A 78 22.71 -12.01 7.88
C ASN A 78 23.61 -11.62 9.06
N SER A 79 24.71 -10.90 8.81
CA SER A 79 25.61 -10.43 9.88
C SER A 79 24.91 -9.43 10.80
N LEU A 80 24.18 -8.48 10.23
CA LEU A 80 23.41 -7.51 11.01
C LEU A 80 22.30 -8.20 11.82
N GLN A 81 21.58 -9.15 11.23
CA GLN A 81 20.56 -9.91 11.93
C GLN A 81 21.14 -10.64 13.14
N MET A 82 22.26 -11.33 12.97
CA MET A 82 22.93 -12.03 14.08
C MET A 82 23.33 -11.06 15.21
N LEU A 83 23.89 -9.90 14.88
CA LEU A 83 24.24 -8.89 15.88
C LEU A 83 23.01 -8.36 16.61
N LEU A 84 21.93 -8.09 15.91
CA LEU A 84 20.68 -7.63 16.51
C LEU A 84 20.08 -8.69 17.47
N VAL A 85 20.07 -9.96 17.09
CA VAL A 85 19.62 -11.07 17.96
C VAL A 85 20.49 -11.18 19.19
N MET A 86 21.80 -11.06 19.07
CA MET A 86 22.73 -11.19 20.20
C MET A 86 22.70 -10.01 21.17
N GLU A 87 22.48 -8.79 20.66
CA GLU A 87 22.65 -7.58 21.46
C GLU A 87 21.34 -6.87 21.84
N CYS A 88 20.22 -7.21 21.18
CA CYS A 88 18.94 -6.58 21.41
C CYS A 88 17.91 -7.61 21.84
N ARG A 89 17.26 -7.37 22.98
CA ARG A 89 16.06 -8.11 23.36
C ARG A 89 14.82 -7.40 22.84
N LEU A 90 13.97 -8.14 22.13
CA LEU A 90 12.64 -7.67 21.79
C LEU A 90 11.69 -7.85 22.98
N PRO A 91 10.68 -6.96 23.13
CA PRO A 91 9.55 -7.26 24.00
C PRO A 91 8.84 -8.55 23.55
N ASP A 92 8.29 -9.29 24.50
CA ASP A 92 7.64 -10.61 24.28
C ASP A 92 6.49 -10.56 23.24
N GLU A 93 5.91 -9.36 23.02
CA GLU A 93 4.81 -9.16 22.07
C GLU A 93 5.28 -8.92 20.63
N VAL A 94 6.59 -8.90 20.37
CA VAL A 94 7.16 -8.58 19.04
C VAL A 94 7.66 -9.84 18.37
N SER A 95 7.17 -10.10 17.15
CA SER A 95 7.64 -11.23 16.34
C SER A 95 9.16 -11.17 16.09
N TYR A 96 9.80 -12.31 16.12
CA TYR A 96 11.22 -12.47 15.76
C TYR A 96 11.54 -12.08 14.31
N ASP A 97 10.55 -12.03 13.43
CA ASP A 97 10.69 -11.55 12.05
C ASP A 97 11.22 -10.11 11.98
N VAL A 98 11.06 -9.32 13.04
CA VAL A 98 11.61 -7.96 13.14
C VAL A 98 13.11 -7.94 12.91
N TYR A 99 13.87 -8.89 13.45
CA TYR A 99 15.32 -8.95 13.26
C TYR A 99 15.68 -9.09 11.78
N LYS A 100 15.02 -10.03 11.09
CA LYS A 100 15.23 -10.28 9.66
C LYS A 100 14.80 -9.08 8.82
N GLU A 101 13.58 -8.57 9.03
CA GLU A 101 13.05 -7.49 8.22
C GLU A 101 13.78 -6.16 8.44
N VAL A 102 14.22 -5.85 9.67
CA VAL A 102 15.11 -4.71 9.91
C VAL A 102 16.42 -4.89 9.14
N SER A 103 17.04 -6.06 9.23
CA SER A 103 18.32 -6.33 8.55
C SER A 103 18.20 -6.24 7.03
N LEU A 104 17.10 -6.74 6.46
CA LEU A 104 16.80 -6.62 5.02
C LEU A 104 16.55 -5.15 4.61
N THR A 105 15.81 -4.41 5.42
CA THR A 105 15.51 -2.99 5.15
C THR A 105 16.78 -2.14 5.19
N ILE A 106 17.66 -2.37 6.19
CA ILE A 106 18.94 -1.66 6.32
C ILE A 106 19.91 -2.04 5.20
N ALA A 107 19.96 -3.31 4.81
CA ALA A 107 20.78 -3.73 3.67
C ALA A 107 20.27 -3.12 2.34
N ALA A 108 18.94 -3.01 2.16
CA ALA A 108 18.36 -2.35 0.99
C ALA A 108 18.65 -0.84 0.98
N TYR A 109 18.67 -0.20 2.15
CA TYR A 109 19.11 1.20 2.27
C TYR A 109 20.57 1.38 1.85
N LEU A 110 21.46 0.51 2.30
CA LEU A 110 22.87 0.52 1.90
C LEU A 110 23.02 0.33 0.38
N GLU A 111 22.31 -0.62 -0.19
CA GLU A 111 22.37 -0.88 -1.63
C GLU A 111 21.82 0.29 -2.45
N ASP A 112 20.68 0.87 -2.06
CA ASP A 112 20.09 2.06 -2.71
C ASP A 112 21.06 3.25 -2.65
N PHE A 113 21.69 3.47 -1.50
CA PHE A 113 22.65 4.53 -1.28
C PHE A 113 23.89 4.38 -2.16
N VAL A 114 24.53 3.21 -2.12
CA VAL A 114 25.78 2.94 -2.86
C VAL A 114 25.55 2.86 -4.36
N SER A 115 24.43 2.25 -4.79
CA SER A 115 24.13 2.02 -6.22
C SER A 115 23.40 3.19 -6.88
N GLY A 116 22.87 4.12 -6.10
CA GLY A 116 22.19 5.31 -6.62
C GLY A 116 20.83 5.01 -7.28
N PHE A 117 20.07 4.02 -6.79
CA PHE A 117 18.71 3.76 -7.28
C PHE A 117 17.79 4.96 -7.04
N GLY A 118 18.01 5.67 -5.94
CA GLY A 118 17.33 6.92 -5.59
C GLY A 118 15.95 6.74 -4.98
N VAL A 119 15.62 5.55 -4.50
CA VAL A 119 14.34 5.29 -3.81
C VAL A 119 14.28 6.03 -2.50
N TRP A 120 15.31 5.90 -1.65
CA TRP A 120 15.37 6.59 -0.38
C TRP A 120 15.39 8.12 -0.56
N ASN A 121 16.16 8.61 -1.51
CA ASN A 121 16.18 10.03 -1.84
C ASN A 121 14.82 10.55 -2.32
N ALA A 122 14.06 9.74 -3.06
CA ALA A 122 12.69 10.08 -3.45
C ALA A 122 11.77 10.17 -2.23
N ILE A 123 11.84 9.21 -1.29
CA ILE A 123 11.06 9.23 -0.04
C ILE A 123 11.34 10.51 0.74
N ARG A 124 12.61 10.85 1.00
CA ARG A 124 13.00 12.07 1.71
C ARG A 124 12.53 13.34 1.01
N SER A 125 12.71 13.42 -0.29
CA SER A 125 12.31 14.58 -1.09
C SER A 125 10.80 14.80 -1.06
N ILE A 126 10.00 13.74 -1.21
CA ILE A 126 8.54 13.80 -1.12
C ILE A 126 8.13 14.24 0.28
N TYR A 127 8.72 13.66 1.32
CA TYR A 127 8.43 14.02 2.71
C TYR A 127 8.72 15.51 2.97
N ARG A 128 9.89 16.00 2.56
CA ARG A 128 10.31 17.41 2.69
C ARG A 128 9.33 18.35 1.99
N LYS A 129 8.91 18.01 0.77
CA LYS A 129 7.93 18.80 0.00
C LYS A 129 6.55 18.82 0.66
N THR A 130 6.14 17.71 1.24
CA THR A 130 4.79 17.56 1.81
C THR A 130 4.67 18.16 3.20
N TYR A 131 5.70 17.99 4.04
CA TYR A 131 5.64 18.33 5.46
C TYR A 131 6.60 19.45 5.89
N GLY A 132 7.50 19.91 5.02
CA GLY A 132 8.46 20.98 5.30
C GLY A 132 9.57 20.60 6.28
N ARG A 133 9.82 19.30 6.50
CA ARG A 133 10.82 18.73 7.41
C ARG A 133 11.67 17.70 6.69
N GLN A 134 12.85 17.36 7.24
CA GLN A 134 13.73 16.34 6.67
C GLN A 134 13.15 14.94 6.79
N LEU A 135 12.72 14.56 8.00
CA LEU A 135 12.17 13.24 8.34
C LEU A 135 11.05 13.34 9.37
N PRO A 136 10.16 12.34 9.45
CA PRO A 136 9.22 12.20 10.55
C PRO A 136 9.96 12.05 11.87
N PHE A 137 9.41 12.65 12.94
CA PHE A 137 9.80 12.51 14.35
C PHE A 137 11.16 13.08 14.74
N PHE A 138 12.16 13.01 13.89
CA PHE A 138 13.54 13.37 14.19
C PHE A 138 13.79 14.79 13.71
N ASP A 139 14.04 15.70 14.66
CA ASP A 139 14.42 17.08 14.38
C ASP A 139 15.92 17.07 13.99
N CYS A 140 16.18 17.06 12.70
CA CYS A 140 17.54 17.16 12.16
C CYS A 140 17.83 18.63 11.88
N GLU A 141 18.87 19.18 12.50
CA GLU A 141 19.40 20.47 12.08
C GLU A 141 20.12 20.31 10.74
N TYR A 142 20.00 21.31 9.86
CA TYR A 142 20.66 21.27 8.53
C TYR A 142 22.18 21.16 8.61
N SER A 143 22.77 21.46 9.77
CA SER A 143 24.22 21.31 10.02
C SER A 143 24.67 19.88 10.22
N ASP A 144 23.76 18.99 10.62
CA ASP A 144 24.07 17.65 11.11
C ASP A 144 23.47 16.54 10.24
N TYR A 145 22.74 16.92 9.18
CA TYR A 145 22.11 16.00 8.25
C TYR A 145 22.56 16.27 6.81
N PHE A 146 23.21 15.30 6.20
CA PHE A 146 23.78 15.42 4.86
C PHE A 146 23.06 14.48 3.90
N ASP A 147 22.56 15.05 2.79
CA ASP A 147 21.77 14.31 1.79
C ASP A 147 22.56 13.19 1.08
N ASP A 148 23.89 13.31 1.05
CA ASP A 148 24.85 12.40 0.42
C ASP A 148 25.67 11.57 1.41
N ASP A 149 25.20 11.46 2.64
CA ASP A 149 25.82 10.65 3.69
C ASP A 149 24.80 9.72 4.36
N ILE A 150 25.29 8.73 5.11
CA ILE A 150 24.46 7.87 5.95
C ILE A 150 24.18 8.60 7.26
N ASN A 151 22.90 8.90 7.50
CA ASN A 151 22.47 9.61 8.70
C ASN A 151 21.80 8.64 9.67
N ILE A 152 22.14 8.76 10.96
CA ILE A 152 21.53 7.93 12.03
C ILE A 152 20.00 8.11 12.08
N GLU A 153 19.48 9.27 11.73
CA GLU A 153 18.05 9.57 11.71
C GLU A 153 17.32 8.78 10.62
N ASP A 154 17.95 8.57 9.45
CA ASP A 154 17.41 7.70 8.39
C ASP A 154 17.28 6.28 8.93
N VAL A 155 18.30 5.78 9.60
CA VAL A 155 18.33 4.44 10.19
C VAL A 155 17.27 4.30 11.28
N LYS A 156 17.13 5.29 12.18
CA LYS A 156 16.08 5.30 13.21
C LYS A 156 14.68 5.26 12.58
N PHE A 157 14.46 5.99 11.50
CA PHE A 157 13.18 5.97 10.82
C PHE A 157 12.92 4.61 10.16
N LEU A 158 13.91 4.03 9.49
CA LEU A 158 13.80 2.71 8.85
C LEU A 158 13.52 1.60 9.87
N VAL A 159 14.21 1.62 10.99
CA VAL A 159 13.93 0.68 12.10
C VAL A 159 12.52 0.89 12.66
N TRP A 160 12.15 2.14 12.96
CA TRP A 160 10.82 2.45 13.48
C TRP A 160 9.69 1.98 12.55
N GLN A 161 9.81 2.26 11.24
CA GLN A 161 8.78 1.84 10.28
C GLN A 161 8.64 0.32 10.20
N THR A 162 9.77 -0.41 10.28
CA THR A 162 9.77 -1.87 10.25
C THR A 162 9.07 -2.42 11.48
N PHE A 163 9.38 -1.92 12.68
CA PHE A 163 8.68 -2.29 13.91
C PHE A 163 7.17 -2.06 13.83
N CYS A 164 6.73 -0.93 13.28
CA CYS A 164 5.30 -0.63 13.16
C CYS A 164 4.58 -1.47 12.12
N ARG A 165 5.28 -2.02 11.13
CA ARG A 165 4.68 -2.80 10.03
C ARG A 165 4.60 -4.29 10.31
N ILE A 166 5.53 -4.84 11.08
CA ILE A 166 5.55 -6.27 11.42
C ILE A 166 4.66 -6.57 12.62
N GLY A 167 4.56 -5.64 13.56
CA GLY A 167 3.68 -5.79 14.72
C GLY A 167 2.22 -5.66 14.27
N HIS A 168 1.61 -6.74 13.85
CA HIS A 168 0.20 -6.83 13.42
C HIS A 168 -0.83 -6.51 14.51
N THR A 169 -0.42 -6.14 15.71
CA THR A 169 -1.34 -5.63 16.71
C THR A 169 -1.48 -4.14 16.51
N TYR A 170 -2.56 -3.71 15.87
CA TYR A 170 -3.02 -2.32 15.80
C TYR A 170 -3.07 -1.61 17.17
N GLU A 171 -2.82 -2.34 18.23
CA GLU A 171 -2.82 -1.88 19.61
C GLU A 171 -1.46 -1.34 20.08
N THR A 172 -0.34 -1.75 19.45
CA THR A 172 1.00 -1.35 19.92
C THR A 172 1.77 -0.60 18.85
N VAL A 173 1.65 0.71 18.84
CA VAL A 173 2.47 1.59 18.01
C VAL A 173 3.71 1.99 18.79
N TYR A 174 4.88 1.55 18.33
CA TYR A 174 6.15 1.91 18.97
C TYR A 174 6.37 3.41 18.90
N SER A 175 6.83 3.98 20.02
CA SER A 175 7.34 5.34 20.01
C SER A 175 8.67 5.37 19.24
N PRO A 176 8.88 6.38 18.36
CA PRO A 176 10.16 6.53 17.67
C PRO A 176 11.35 6.73 18.61
N GLY A 177 11.13 7.20 19.83
CA GLY A 177 12.15 7.29 20.89
C GLY A 177 12.11 6.13 21.88
N SER A 178 11.56 4.96 21.51
CA SER A 178 11.64 3.78 22.37
C SER A 178 13.06 3.23 22.42
N MET A 179 13.44 2.67 23.57
CA MET A 179 14.78 2.11 23.76
C MET A 179 15.09 1.00 22.74
N ALA A 180 14.09 0.22 22.35
CA ALA A 180 14.26 -0.83 21.35
C ALA A 180 14.63 -0.23 19.97
N VAL A 181 13.87 0.74 19.48
CA VAL A 181 14.15 1.41 18.20
C VAL A 181 15.53 2.08 18.23
N GLU A 182 15.87 2.80 19.29
CA GLU A 182 17.16 3.47 19.42
C GLU A 182 18.34 2.47 19.45
N ARG A 183 18.21 1.35 20.17
CA ARG A 183 19.26 0.34 20.25
C ARG A 183 19.49 -0.37 18.91
N PHE A 184 18.42 -0.80 18.26
CA PHE A 184 18.50 -1.40 16.92
C PHE A 184 19.12 -0.44 15.90
N ALA A 185 18.69 0.82 15.92
CA ALA A 185 19.18 1.83 15.01
C ALA A 185 20.67 2.13 15.21
N GLN A 186 21.14 2.17 16.45
CA GLN A 186 22.57 2.43 16.73
C GLN A 186 23.45 1.31 16.20
N ILE A 187 23.08 0.03 16.46
CA ILE A 187 23.84 -1.13 15.95
C ILE A 187 23.82 -1.13 14.41
N ALA A 188 22.65 -0.92 13.81
CA ALA A 188 22.53 -0.88 12.36
C ALA A 188 23.34 0.25 11.72
N TYR A 189 23.39 1.41 12.36
CA TYR A 189 24.19 2.56 11.91
C TYR A 189 25.69 2.28 11.97
N ASP A 190 26.18 1.71 13.08
CA ASP A 190 27.58 1.37 13.24
C ASP A 190 28.04 0.38 12.17
N GLU A 191 27.24 -0.66 11.87
CA GLU A 191 27.51 -1.63 10.80
C GLU A 191 27.46 -0.99 9.40
N LEU A 192 26.51 -0.07 9.15
CA LEU A 192 26.41 0.66 7.88
C LEU A 192 27.66 1.51 7.61
N VAL A 193 28.13 2.26 8.62
CA VAL A 193 29.31 3.11 8.49
C VAL A 193 30.56 2.27 8.19
N GLU A 194 30.68 1.07 8.77
CA GLU A 194 31.79 0.18 8.47
C GLU A 194 31.70 -0.47 7.07
N ALA A 195 30.48 -0.67 6.57
CA ALA A 195 30.22 -1.39 5.32
C ALA A 195 30.24 -0.49 4.08
N VAL A 196 29.86 0.79 4.20
CA VAL A 196 29.57 1.67 3.05
C VAL A 196 30.73 1.78 2.07
N ASP A 197 31.98 1.93 2.56
CA ASP A 197 33.15 2.04 1.71
C ASP A 197 33.55 0.72 1.01
N LYS A 198 33.02 -0.41 1.49
CA LYS A 198 33.31 -1.75 0.98
C LYS A 198 32.19 -2.32 0.11
N ALA A 199 31.01 -1.70 0.16
CA ALA A 199 29.83 -2.19 -0.50
C ALA A 199 29.91 -2.03 -2.02
N PRO A 200 29.69 -3.10 -2.80
CA PRO A 200 29.75 -3.04 -4.26
C PRO A 200 28.44 -2.47 -4.83
N GLU A 201 28.56 -1.68 -5.90
CA GLU A 201 27.39 -1.19 -6.65
C GLU A 201 26.62 -2.34 -7.32
N ALA A 202 25.30 -2.33 -7.22
CA ALA A 202 24.40 -3.20 -7.99
C ALA A 202 24.13 -2.64 -9.40
N LYS A 203 25.21 -2.45 -10.15
CA LYS A 203 25.22 -1.72 -11.42
C LYS A 203 24.19 -2.20 -12.44
N ARG A 204 23.92 -3.51 -12.54
CA ARG A 204 22.92 -4.04 -13.49
C ARG A 204 21.51 -3.61 -13.15
N VAL A 205 21.19 -3.45 -11.87
CA VAL A 205 19.89 -2.95 -11.40
C VAL A 205 19.76 -1.46 -11.71
N ASP A 206 20.77 -0.67 -11.40
CA ASP A 206 20.76 0.77 -11.72
C ASP A 206 20.67 1.03 -13.22
N ASP A 207 21.46 0.30 -14.04
CA ASP A 207 21.39 0.39 -15.51
C ASP A 207 19.99 0.06 -16.03
N TYR A 208 19.32 -0.95 -15.46
CA TYR A 208 17.94 -1.31 -15.81
C TYR A 208 16.96 -0.17 -15.45
N ILE A 209 17.00 0.32 -14.22
CA ILE A 209 16.14 1.43 -13.77
C ILE A 209 16.33 2.65 -14.67
N ARG A 210 17.58 3.06 -14.92
CA ARG A 210 17.90 4.19 -15.81
C ARG A 210 17.38 4.00 -17.23
N LYS A 211 17.52 2.80 -17.78
CA LYS A 211 17.02 2.46 -19.11
C LYS A 211 15.50 2.58 -19.18
N VAL A 212 14.79 1.99 -18.24
CA VAL A 212 13.32 2.02 -18.17
C VAL A 212 12.81 3.45 -18.05
N LEU A 213 13.35 4.22 -17.12
CA LEU A 213 12.92 5.60 -16.89
C LEU A 213 13.22 6.51 -18.10
N ARG A 214 14.36 6.32 -18.79
CA ARG A 214 14.67 7.09 -20.00
C ARG A 214 13.74 6.74 -21.17
N LYS A 215 13.36 5.47 -21.32
CA LYS A 215 12.45 5.03 -22.37
C LYS A 215 11.02 5.51 -22.11
N GLY A 216 10.58 5.49 -20.85
CA GLY A 216 9.27 5.96 -20.42
C GLY A 216 8.10 5.19 -21.04
N ASP A 217 8.28 3.90 -21.33
CA ASP A 217 7.22 2.99 -21.78
C ASP A 217 6.32 2.63 -20.60
N PHE A 218 5.00 2.65 -20.79
CA PHE A 218 4.04 2.41 -19.71
C PHE A 218 4.25 1.08 -19.00
N PHE A 219 4.41 -0.01 -19.75
CA PHE A 219 4.53 -1.36 -19.16
C PHE A 219 5.83 -1.53 -18.38
N GLU A 220 6.94 -1.02 -18.93
CA GLU A 220 8.23 -1.07 -18.23
C GLU A 220 8.22 -0.18 -16.98
N VAL A 221 7.59 0.99 -17.02
CA VAL A 221 7.43 1.87 -15.84
C VAL A 221 6.51 1.23 -14.79
N ARG A 222 5.44 0.55 -15.21
CA ARG A 222 4.60 -0.24 -14.30
C ARG A 222 5.38 -1.37 -13.62
N ASP A 223 6.37 -1.97 -14.28
CA ASP A 223 7.22 -2.98 -13.66
C ASP A 223 8.12 -2.37 -12.56
N ILE A 224 8.56 -1.11 -12.69
CA ILE A 224 9.19 -0.38 -11.58
C ILE A 224 8.18 -0.14 -10.45
N ALA A 225 6.93 0.22 -10.75
CA ALA A 225 5.90 0.38 -9.73
C ALA A 225 5.63 -0.94 -8.96
N LYS A 226 5.56 -2.07 -9.67
CA LYS A 226 5.46 -3.41 -9.03
C LYS A 226 6.64 -3.68 -8.12
N TRP A 227 7.85 -3.39 -8.58
CA TRP A 227 9.04 -3.56 -7.75
C TRP A 227 8.95 -2.75 -6.45
N LEU A 228 8.57 -1.47 -6.53
CA LEU A 228 8.43 -0.62 -5.36
C LEU A 228 7.36 -1.14 -4.38
N VAL A 229 6.25 -1.65 -4.87
CA VAL A 229 5.14 -2.11 -4.02
C VAL A 229 5.39 -3.49 -3.42
N CYS A 230 5.99 -4.41 -4.20
CA CYS A 230 6.01 -5.82 -3.83
C CYS A 230 7.36 -6.32 -3.32
N PHE A 231 8.48 -5.71 -3.75
CA PHE A 231 9.80 -6.32 -3.57
C PHE A 231 10.85 -5.40 -2.97
N ASN A 232 10.76 -4.09 -3.17
CA ASN A 232 11.73 -3.15 -2.62
C ASN A 232 11.51 -2.96 -1.13
N LYS A 233 12.47 -3.36 -0.31
CA LYS A 233 12.35 -3.35 1.16
C LYS A 233 12.24 -1.96 1.80
N LEU A 234 12.53 -0.88 1.06
CA LEU A 234 12.31 0.50 1.55
C LEU A 234 10.83 0.94 1.40
N THR A 235 10.09 0.33 0.47
CA THR A 235 8.73 0.77 0.14
C THR A 235 7.67 -0.31 0.25
N SER A 236 8.02 -1.60 0.09
CA SER A 236 7.05 -2.69 0.26
C SER A 236 6.65 -2.88 1.73
N ALA A 237 5.41 -3.30 1.96
CA ALA A 237 5.00 -3.78 3.27
C ALA A 237 5.58 -5.19 3.49
N PRO A 238 5.88 -5.58 4.73
CA PRO A 238 6.07 -6.98 5.08
C PRO A 238 4.84 -7.80 4.66
N TYR A 239 5.05 -9.07 4.31
CA TYR A 239 3.97 -10.01 3.92
C TYR A 239 3.10 -9.58 2.73
N VAL A 240 3.49 -8.53 2.00
CA VAL A 240 2.74 -8.06 0.82
C VAL A 240 2.55 -9.15 -0.24
N PHE A 241 3.50 -10.06 -0.35
CA PHE A 241 3.44 -11.17 -1.30
C PHE A 241 2.37 -12.19 -0.90
N GLU A 242 2.34 -12.56 0.36
CA GLU A 242 1.38 -13.47 0.99
C GLU A 242 -0.04 -12.89 0.87
N ASP A 243 -0.23 -11.63 1.21
CA ASP A 243 -1.50 -10.91 1.03
C ASP A 243 -1.99 -10.93 -0.43
N MET A 244 -1.07 -10.72 -1.38
CA MET A 244 -1.41 -10.72 -2.80
C MET A 244 -1.76 -12.13 -3.30
N LEU A 245 -1.11 -13.16 -2.76
CA LEU A 245 -1.42 -14.54 -3.08
C LEU A 245 -2.80 -14.90 -2.55
N ALA A 246 -3.09 -14.59 -1.29
CA ALA A 246 -4.42 -14.81 -0.70
C ALA A 246 -5.53 -14.06 -1.47
N GLU A 247 -5.30 -12.82 -1.88
CA GLU A 247 -6.24 -12.07 -2.73
C GLU A 247 -6.46 -12.78 -4.09
N ALA A 248 -5.40 -13.28 -4.71
CA ALA A 248 -5.49 -14.01 -5.98
C ALA A 248 -6.29 -15.33 -5.82
N GLU A 249 -6.09 -16.06 -4.72
CA GLU A 249 -6.84 -17.26 -4.37
C GLU A 249 -8.32 -16.96 -4.12
N ASN A 250 -8.63 -15.90 -3.40
CA ASN A 250 -10.01 -15.45 -3.17
C ASN A 250 -10.73 -15.12 -4.48
N ILE A 251 -10.05 -14.39 -5.38
CA ILE A 251 -10.61 -14.10 -6.72
C ILE A 251 -10.82 -15.40 -7.51
N ALA A 252 -9.86 -16.32 -7.50
CA ALA A 252 -9.97 -17.59 -8.19
C ALA A 252 -11.15 -18.43 -7.65
N ASN A 253 -11.30 -18.51 -6.34
CA ASN A 253 -12.37 -19.26 -5.69
C ASN A 253 -13.76 -18.65 -5.96
N SER A 254 -13.87 -17.32 -5.90
CA SER A 254 -15.14 -16.62 -6.21
C SER A 254 -15.56 -16.75 -7.69
N THR A 255 -14.59 -16.98 -8.57
CA THR A 255 -14.82 -17.12 -10.02
C THR A 255 -14.84 -18.57 -10.51
N SER A 256 -14.56 -19.54 -9.65
CA SER A 256 -14.39 -20.97 -9.99
C SER A 256 -15.58 -21.60 -10.75
N GLY A 257 -16.78 -21.06 -10.60
CA GLY A 257 -17.94 -21.48 -11.39
C GLY A 257 -17.97 -20.95 -12.83
N LYS A 258 -17.26 -19.87 -13.14
CA LYS A 258 -17.28 -19.18 -14.45
C LYS A 258 -15.98 -19.35 -15.26
N LEU A 259 -14.85 -19.56 -14.59
CA LEU A 259 -13.53 -19.63 -15.19
C LEU A 259 -12.83 -20.95 -14.85
N GLN A 260 -13.42 -22.09 -15.27
CA GLN A 260 -12.79 -23.39 -15.07
C GLN A 260 -11.46 -23.46 -15.86
N ASN A 261 -10.37 -23.86 -15.16
CA ASN A 261 -9.02 -24.05 -15.71
C ASN A 261 -8.20 -22.77 -15.99
N VAL A 262 -8.44 -21.66 -15.29
CA VAL A 262 -7.51 -20.52 -15.32
C VAL A 262 -6.37 -20.79 -14.33
N ASP A 263 -5.14 -20.60 -14.79
CA ASP A 263 -3.93 -20.73 -13.97
C ASP A 263 -3.92 -19.66 -12.86
N MET A 264 -3.60 -20.04 -11.62
CA MET A 264 -3.42 -19.13 -10.50
C MET A 264 -2.47 -17.98 -10.81
N GLY A 265 -1.42 -18.23 -11.61
CA GLY A 265 -0.49 -17.21 -12.06
C GLY A 265 -1.17 -16.04 -12.78
N VAL A 266 -2.28 -16.28 -13.44
CA VAL A 266 -3.06 -15.23 -14.13
C VAL A 266 -3.76 -14.31 -13.13
N PHE A 267 -4.35 -14.86 -12.07
CA PHE A 267 -4.97 -14.07 -11.00
C PHE A 267 -3.93 -13.29 -10.23
N PHE A 268 -2.83 -13.93 -9.87
CA PHE A 268 -1.71 -13.27 -9.21
C PHE A 268 -1.13 -12.12 -10.05
N TYR A 269 -0.94 -12.32 -11.36
CA TYR A 269 -0.55 -11.25 -12.28
C TYR A 269 -1.55 -10.09 -12.26
N ASN A 270 -2.85 -10.37 -12.23
CA ASN A 270 -3.86 -9.32 -12.14
C ASN A 270 -3.74 -8.52 -10.84
N VAL A 271 -3.63 -9.22 -9.71
CA VAL A 271 -3.47 -8.60 -8.38
C VAL A 271 -2.22 -7.73 -8.36
N THR A 272 -1.06 -8.22 -8.84
CA THR A 272 0.17 -7.43 -8.89
C THR A 272 0.03 -6.19 -9.77
N CYS A 273 -0.63 -6.28 -10.91
CA CYS A 273 -0.88 -5.13 -11.79
C CYS A 273 -1.83 -4.11 -11.15
N THR A 274 -2.84 -4.57 -10.42
CA THR A 274 -3.78 -3.71 -9.71
C THR A 274 -3.11 -3.02 -8.53
N ARG A 275 -2.44 -3.77 -7.67
CA ARG A 275 -1.73 -3.26 -6.49
C ARG A 275 -0.63 -2.25 -6.84
N SER A 276 0.10 -2.47 -7.94
CA SER A 276 1.16 -1.55 -8.38
C SER A 276 0.67 -0.15 -8.76
N LEU A 277 -0.62 0.03 -8.91
CA LEU A 277 -1.26 1.30 -9.28
C LEU A 277 -2.32 1.75 -8.27
N GLN A 278 -2.35 1.13 -7.09
CA GLN A 278 -3.21 1.57 -6.00
C GLN A 278 -2.56 2.72 -5.21
N PRO A 279 -3.35 3.63 -4.64
CA PRO A 279 -2.86 4.59 -3.67
C PRO A 279 -2.34 3.89 -2.41
N TYR A 280 -1.62 4.62 -1.56
CA TYR A 280 -1.20 4.20 -0.22
C TYR A 280 -0.12 3.12 -0.16
N SER A 281 0.89 3.21 -1.01
CA SER A 281 2.08 2.37 -0.86
C SER A 281 3.24 3.10 -0.19
N GLY A 282 4.15 2.31 0.38
CA GLY A 282 5.37 2.80 0.99
C GLY A 282 5.17 3.58 2.29
N PRO A 283 6.27 4.09 2.87
CA PRO A 283 6.26 4.75 4.18
C PRO A 283 5.51 6.08 4.21
N LEU A 284 5.20 6.67 3.06
CA LEU A 284 4.48 7.94 2.96
C LEU A 284 2.99 7.75 2.59
N GLY A 285 2.53 6.53 2.39
CA GLY A 285 1.16 6.25 1.97
C GLY A 285 0.81 6.92 0.63
N CYS A 286 1.78 7.01 -0.29
CA CYS A 286 1.62 7.66 -1.58
C CYS A 286 1.30 6.65 -2.68
N HIS A 287 0.73 7.13 -3.79
CA HIS A 287 0.65 6.34 -5.01
C HIS A 287 2.07 6.02 -5.53
N PRO A 288 2.36 4.80 -6.02
CA PRO A 288 3.70 4.41 -6.49
C PRO A 288 4.26 5.34 -7.57
N SER A 289 3.39 5.91 -8.42
CA SER A 289 3.80 6.89 -9.43
C SER A 289 4.49 8.12 -8.86
N VAL A 290 4.17 8.52 -7.62
CA VAL A 290 4.77 9.68 -6.95
C VAL A 290 6.24 9.43 -6.64
N TYR A 291 6.59 8.22 -6.15
CA TYR A 291 7.99 7.84 -5.93
C TYR A 291 8.76 7.80 -7.25
N ILE A 292 8.19 7.20 -8.30
CA ILE A 292 8.84 7.12 -9.61
C ILE A 292 9.01 8.51 -10.23
N ALA A 293 8.00 9.39 -10.11
CA ALA A 293 8.09 10.76 -10.59
C ALA A 293 9.23 11.52 -9.92
N GLU A 294 9.40 11.33 -8.61
CA GLU A 294 10.51 11.96 -7.87
C GLU A 294 11.88 11.38 -8.26
N MET A 295 11.98 10.06 -8.43
CA MET A 295 13.18 9.42 -9.00
C MET A 295 13.52 9.95 -10.41
N CYS A 296 12.50 10.27 -11.21
CA CYS A 296 12.67 10.90 -12.53
C CYS A 296 13.19 12.32 -12.41
N ARG A 297 12.64 13.16 -11.52
CA ARG A 297 13.08 14.53 -11.29
C ARG A 297 14.54 14.61 -10.86
N GLN A 298 14.95 13.74 -9.96
CA GLN A 298 16.36 13.61 -9.52
C GLN A 298 17.32 13.28 -10.67
N ARG A 299 16.80 12.70 -11.75
CA ARG A 299 17.55 12.35 -12.96
C ARG A 299 17.34 13.32 -14.14
N GLY A 300 16.61 14.43 -13.93
CA GLY A 300 16.30 15.41 -14.96
C GLY A 300 15.30 14.91 -16.02
N LEU A 301 14.47 13.91 -15.70
CA LEU A 301 13.48 13.32 -16.62
C LEU A 301 12.08 13.92 -16.37
N GLU A 302 11.96 15.24 -16.50
CA GLU A 302 10.75 16.01 -16.18
C GLU A 302 9.52 15.58 -17.00
N ASP A 303 9.71 15.24 -18.29
CA ASP A 303 8.59 14.82 -19.14
C ASP A 303 7.93 13.53 -18.63
N LEU A 304 8.71 12.58 -18.17
CA LEU A 304 8.17 11.36 -17.57
C LEU A 304 7.55 11.63 -16.21
N ALA A 305 8.19 12.47 -15.38
CA ALA A 305 7.63 12.86 -14.09
C ALA A 305 6.26 13.52 -14.25
N CYS A 306 6.09 14.45 -15.19
CA CYS A 306 4.81 15.08 -15.49
C CYS A 306 3.73 14.08 -15.98
N ARG A 307 4.11 13.04 -16.71
CA ARG A 307 3.16 11.99 -17.12
C ARG A 307 2.71 11.15 -15.93
N LEU A 308 3.62 10.84 -15.00
CA LEU A 308 3.33 10.11 -13.78
C LEU A 308 2.47 10.90 -12.78
N ASP A 309 2.67 12.22 -12.67
CA ASP A 309 1.82 13.09 -11.83
C ASP A 309 0.36 13.14 -12.31
N ARG A 310 0.13 12.86 -13.59
CA ARG A 310 -1.20 12.86 -14.21
C ARG A 310 -1.77 11.46 -14.41
N LEU A 311 -1.11 10.46 -13.83
CA LEU A 311 -1.59 9.09 -13.89
C LEU A 311 -3.00 9.01 -13.28
N ASP A 312 -3.90 8.35 -13.97
CA ASP A 312 -5.28 8.19 -13.56
C ASP A 312 -5.71 6.75 -13.82
N VAL A 313 -6.40 6.14 -12.89
CA VAL A 313 -6.76 4.73 -12.93
C VAL A 313 -8.27 4.58 -12.89
N ILE A 314 -8.83 3.98 -13.93
CA ILE A 314 -10.19 3.48 -13.88
C ILE A 314 -10.12 2.02 -13.43
N PRO A 315 -10.67 1.70 -12.25
CA PRO A 315 -10.64 0.34 -11.73
C PRO A 315 -11.39 -0.61 -12.64
N PHE A 316 -11.31 -1.88 -12.33
CA PHE A 316 -11.96 -2.95 -13.10
C PHE A 316 -13.44 -2.65 -13.33
N SER A 317 -13.84 -2.43 -14.58
CA SER A 317 -15.17 -1.99 -14.99
C SER A 317 -15.58 -2.59 -16.33
N ASP A 318 -16.89 -2.62 -16.58
CA ASP A 318 -17.49 -3.04 -17.84
C ASP A 318 -17.51 -1.88 -18.84
N PHE A 319 -16.87 -2.09 -19.99
CA PHE A 319 -16.85 -1.12 -21.07
C PHE A 319 -17.58 -1.64 -22.30
N GLU A 320 -18.46 -0.85 -22.89
CA GLU A 320 -19.01 -1.12 -24.22
C GLU A 320 -17.96 -0.79 -25.30
N VAL A 321 -17.73 -1.71 -26.22
CA VAL A 321 -16.86 -1.46 -27.38
C VAL A 321 -17.62 -0.66 -28.43
N LYS A 322 -17.22 0.58 -28.67
CA LYS A 322 -17.86 1.48 -29.66
C LYS A 322 -17.27 1.31 -31.04
N GLU A 323 -15.98 1.51 -31.17
CA GLU A 323 -15.28 1.38 -32.45
C GLU A 323 -13.80 1.11 -32.28
N ILE A 324 -13.15 0.68 -33.36
CA ILE A 324 -11.70 0.52 -33.47
C ILE A 324 -11.20 1.48 -34.52
N LYS A 325 -10.33 2.39 -34.15
CA LYS A 325 -9.84 3.45 -35.04
C LYS A 325 -8.40 3.85 -34.72
N GLY A 326 -7.58 3.99 -35.74
CA GLY A 326 -6.24 4.59 -35.61
C GLY A 326 -5.31 3.90 -34.62
N GLY A 327 -5.44 2.59 -34.41
CA GLY A 327 -4.62 1.85 -33.43
C GLY A 327 -5.17 1.88 -32.00
N HIS A 328 -6.38 2.43 -31.80
CA HIS A 328 -7.07 2.49 -30.52
C HIS A 328 -8.41 1.76 -30.55
N VAL A 329 -8.90 1.44 -29.37
CA VAL A 329 -10.26 0.93 -29.12
C VAL A 329 -11.00 2.01 -28.32
N ILE A 330 -12.13 2.48 -28.83
CA ILE A 330 -13.00 3.40 -28.09
C ILE A 330 -13.90 2.58 -27.19
N LEU A 331 -13.68 2.72 -25.90
CA LEU A 331 -14.44 2.07 -24.84
C LEU A 331 -15.36 3.08 -24.16
N LYS A 332 -16.64 2.72 -23.98
CA LYS A 332 -17.59 3.54 -23.26
C LYS A 332 -17.90 2.93 -21.90
N ALA A 333 -17.65 3.67 -20.85
CA ALA A 333 -17.97 3.27 -19.49
C ALA A 333 -19.48 3.37 -19.19
N PRO A 334 -19.96 2.76 -18.09
CA PRO A 334 -21.37 2.79 -17.70
C PRO A 334 -21.94 4.19 -17.46
N ASP A 335 -21.12 5.14 -17.04
CA ASP A 335 -21.46 6.55 -16.85
C ASP A 335 -21.58 7.34 -18.17
N GLY A 336 -21.23 6.71 -19.29
CA GLY A 336 -21.30 7.29 -20.63
C GLY A 336 -20.01 7.95 -21.11
N VAL A 337 -18.96 8.00 -20.27
CA VAL A 337 -17.66 8.54 -20.66
C VAL A 337 -16.97 7.61 -21.65
N GLU A 338 -16.34 8.18 -22.68
CA GLU A 338 -15.60 7.41 -23.69
C GLU A 338 -14.09 7.55 -23.48
N TYR A 339 -13.39 6.43 -23.56
CA TYR A 339 -11.95 6.30 -23.39
C TYR A 339 -11.30 5.77 -24.66
N ASN A 340 -10.27 6.46 -25.11
CA ASN A 340 -9.50 6.08 -26.29
C ASN A 340 -8.28 5.25 -25.88
N VAL A 341 -8.45 3.92 -25.80
CA VAL A 341 -7.47 2.99 -25.23
C VAL A 341 -6.56 2.43 -26.32
N VAL A 342 -5.25 2.44 -26.09
CA VAL A 342 -4.25 1.89 -27.02
C VAL A 342 -4.55 0.39 -27.26
N LYS A 343 -4.86 0.03 -28.50
CA LYS A 343 -5.28 -1.32 -28.86
C LYS A 343 -4.23 -2.38 -28.51
N ASN A 344 -2.96 -2.07 -28.73
CA ASN A 344 -1.87 -3.01 -28.48
C ASN A 344 -1.64 -3.28 -26.97
N SER A 345 -2.28 -2.53 -26.08
CA SER A 345 -2.22 -2.78 -24.63
C SER A 345 -3.02 -4.01 -24.19
N PHE A 346 -3.99 -4.47 -25.01
CA PHE A 346 -4.84 -5.63 -24.68
C PHE A 346 -4.17 -6.95 -25.03
N GLY A 347 -3.05 -7.13 -25.37
CA GLY A 347 -2.43 -8.39 -25.74
C GLY A 347 -2.91 -8.95 -27.11
N PRO A 348 -2.16 -9.90 -27.67
CA PRO A 348 -2.33 -10.34 -29.06
C PRO A 348 -3.56 -11.23 -29.31
N GLY A 349 -4.23 -11.73 -28.27
CA GLY A 349 -5.35 -12.68 -28.40
C GLY A 349 -6.75 -12.04 -28.39
N MET A 350 -6.85 -10.71 -28.21
CA MET A 350 -8.15 -10.05 -28.08
C MET A 350 -8.84 -9.89 -29.43
N ASP A 351 -10.01 -10.54 -29.58
CA ASP A 351 -10.86 -10.37 -30.77
C ASP A 351 -11.88 -9.26 -30.58
N PHE A 352 -11.51 -8.06 -30.92
CA PHE A 352 -12.41 -6.90 -30.85
C PHE A 352 -13.54 -6.90 -31.88
N LYS A 353 -13.53 -7.77 -32.89
CA LYS A 353 -14.60 -7.80 -33.90
C LYS A 353 -15.85 -8.45 -33.36
N SER A 354 -15.68 -9.44 -32.49
CA SER A 354 -16.78 -10.13 -31.82
C SER A 354 -17.13 -9.54 -30.46
N ALA A 355 -16.21 -8.77 -29.84
CA ALA A 355 -16.40 -8.18 -28.53
C ALA A 355 -17.40 -7.01 -28.60
N LYS A 356 -18.48 -7.10 -27.81
CA LYS A 356 -19.41 -5.98 -27.56
C LYS A 356 -19.13 -5.32 -26.22
N THR A 357 -18.64 -6.08 -25.27
CA THR A 357 -18.26 -5.60 -23.93
C THR A 357 -16.89 -6.12 -23.56
N ILE A 358 -16.11 -5.29 -22.88
CA ILE A 358 -14.81 -5.64 -22.30
C ILE A 358 -14.86 -5.30 -20.83
N LEU A 359 -14.51 -6.27 -19.99
CA LEU A 359 -14.26 -6.09 -18.56
C LEU A 359 -12.74 -5.91 -18.37
N ALA A 360 -12.31 -4.75 -17.91
CA ALA A 360 -10.91 -4.40 -17.76
C ALA A 360 -10.70 -3.26 -16.77
N SER A 361 -9.48 -3.10 -16.28
CA SER A 361 -8.96 -1.83 -15.73
C SER A 361 -8.20 -1.09 -16.81
N ILE A 362 -8.31 0.24 -16.83
CA ILE A 362 -7.56 1.09 -17.75
C ILE A 362 -6.85 2.21 -17.01
N VAL A 363 -5.71 2.63 -17.53
CA VAL A 363 -4.81 3.60 -16.90
C VAL A 363 -4.45 4.68 -17.90
N ARG A 364 -4.61 5.94 -17.52
CA ARG A 364 -4.10 7.07 -18.28
C ARG A 364 -2.63 7.31 -17.94
N PHE A 365 -1.79 7.27 -18.95
CA PHE A 365 -0.37 7.58 -18.84
C PHE A 365 0.03 8.61 -19.90
N GLY A 366 0.21 9.83 -19.48
CA GLY A 366 0.31 10.97 -20.39
C GLY A 366 -1.04 11.30 -21.04
N GLU A 367 -1.08 11.29 -22.37
CA GLU A 367 -2.30 11.60 -23.13
C GLU A 367 -3.06 10.35 -23.59
N GLU A 368 -2.54 9.15 -23.31
CA GLU A 368 -3.10 7.89 -23.77
C GLU A 368 -3.61 7.02 -22.62
N TRP A 369 -4.61 6.19 -22.93
CA TRP A 369 -5.11 5.16 -22.02
C TRP A 369 -4.57 3.80 -22.40
N TYR A 370 -4.21 3.00 -21.41
CA TYR A 370 -3.68 1.64 -21.54
C TYR A 370 -4.51 0.66 -20.74
N GLN A 371 -4.70 -0.54 -21.25
CA GLN A 371 -5.28 -1.63 -20.47
C GLN A 371 -4.28 -2.09 -19.40
N ASN A 372 -4.77 -2.40 -18.20
CA ASN A 372 -3.95 -2.84 -17.06
C ASN A 372 -4.47 -4.16 -16.48
N GLY A 373 -3.56 -5.11 -16.24
CA GLY A 373 -3.88 -6.41 -15.67
C GLY A 373 -4.63 -7.32 -16.63
N LEU A 374 -5.63 -8.04 -16.11
CA LEU A 374 -6.49 -8.91 -16.91
C LEU A 374 -7.56 -8.12 -17.65
N CYS A 375 -8.02 -8.69 -18.75
CA CYS A 375 -9.24 -8.27 -19.43
C CYS A 375 -9.99 -9.48 -19.97
N THR A 376 -11.30 -9.39 -19.99
CA THR A 376 -12.17 -10.38 -20.63
C THR A 376 -13.10 -9.69 -21.62
N ALA A 377 -13.44 -10.36 -22.71
CA ALA A 377 -14.35 -9.85 -23.72
C ALA A 377 -15.59 -10.73 -23.83
N SER A 378 -16.76 -10.11 -23.96
CA SER A 378 -18.03 -10.78 -24.21
C SER A 378 -18.62 -10.33 -25.54
N GLY A 379 -19.22 -11.27 -26.29
CA GLY A 379 -20.02 -11.01 -27.49
C GLY A 379 -21.44 -10.51 -27.18
N GLU A 380 -21.81 -10.46 -25.93
CA GLU A 380 -23.11 -9.98 -25.44
C GLU A 380 -22.94 -8.60 -24.79
N VAL A 381 -23.96 -7.78 -24.90
CA VAL A 381 -24.04 -6.55 -24.09
C VAL A 381 -24.48 -7.01 -22.70
N ILE A 382 -23.63 -6.80 -21.71
CA ILE A 382 -23.95 -7.12 -20.31
C ILE A 382 -25.15 -6.25 -19.91
N ASP A 383 -26.24 -6.91 -19.49
CA ASP A 383 -27.45 -6.21 -19.12
C ASP A 383 -27.21 -5.32 -17.89
N LYS A 384 -27.93 -4.20 -17.80
CA LYS A 384 -27.69 -3.16 -16.78
C LYS A 384 -27.87 -3.65 -15.33
N GLU A 385 -28.38 -4.84 -15.14
CA GLU A 385 -28.69 -5.43 -13.84
C GLU A 385 -27.55 -6.28 -13.26
N ASP A 386 -26.42 -6.51 -13.96
CA ASP A 386 -25.30 -7.26 -13.41
C ASP A 386 -24.41 -6.38 -12.49
N GLY A 387 -24.25 -6.81 -11.24
CA GLY A 387 -23.84 -6.09 -10.05
C GLY A 387 -22.63 -5.13 -10.13
N LEU A 388 -21.63 -5.33 -11.01
CA LEU A 388 -20.47 -4.43 -11.12
C LEU A 388 -20.83 -3.07 -11.74
N ARG A 389 -21.71 -3.05 -12.74
CA ARG A 389 -22.25 -1.81 -13.32
C ARG A 389 -23.10 -1.04 -12.32
N GLU A 390 -23.88 -1.75 -11.54
CA GLU A 390 -24.70 -1.15 -10.50
C GLU A 390 -23.83 -0.53 -9.41
N MET A 391 -22.74 -1.18 -9.00
CA MET A 391 -21.81 -0.64 -8.02
C MET A 391 -21.13 0.65 -8.51
N THR A 392 -20.58 0.69 -9.73
CA THR A 392 -19.91 1.89 -10.28
C THR A 392 -20.91 3.04 -10.46
N TYR A 393 -22.10 2.76 -10.98
CA TYR A 393 -23.15 3.75 -11.17
C TYR A 393 -23.66 4.30 -9.83
N ASN A 394 -23.83 3.42 -8.83
CA ASN A 394 -24.27 3.79 -7.50
C ASN A 394 -23.20 4.59 -6.76
N SER A 395 -21.93 4.27 -6.91
CA SER A 395 -20.85 5.04 -6.30
C SER A 395 -20.76 6.45 -6.91
N THR A 396 -20.82 6.60 -8.21
CA THR A 396 -20.81 7.94 -8.86
C THR A 396 -22.00 8.79 -8.40
N LYS A 397 -23.21 8.22 -8.38
CA LYS A 397 -24.40 8.92 -7.86
C LYS A 397 -24.28 9.25 -6.38
N MET A 398 -23.68 8.37 -5.60
CA MET A 398 -23.44 8.62 -4.19
C MET A 398 -22.50 9.81 -4.00
N LEU A 399 -21.40 9.89 -4.74
CA LEU A 399 -20.48 11.02 -4.67
C LEU A 399 -21.13 12.33 -5.09
N GLU A 400 -21.94 12.32 -6.16
CA GLU A 400 -22.71 13.51 -6.55
C GLU A 400 -23.70 13.93 -5.46
N HIS A 401 -24.37 12.97 -4.84
CA HIS A 401 -25.30 13.23 -3.74
C HIS A 401 -24.57 13.84 -2.54
N VAL A 402 -23.42 13.28 -2.16
CA VAL A 402 -22.59 13.77 -1.05
C VAL A 402 -22.11 15.20 -1.33
N ARG A 403 -21.61 15.50 -2.54
CA ARG A 403 -21.20 16.86 -2.93
C ARG A 403 -22.34 17.87 -2.78
N LYS A 404 -23.56 17.52 -3.23
CA LYS A 404 -24.76 18.36 -3.03
C LYS A 404 -25.08 18.56 -1.56
N ARG A 405 -24.91 17.53 -0.71
CA ARG A 405 -25.13 17.66 0.76
C ARG A 405 -24.08 18.59 1.39
N ILE A 406 -22.80 18.46 1.01
CA ILE A 406 -21.75 19.37 1.47
C ILE A 406 -22.11 20.83 1.14
N GLU A 407 -22.60 21.12 -0.08
CA GLU A 407 -23.05 22.45 -0.47
C GLU A 407 -24.23 22.94 0.38
N VAL A 408 -25.25 22.09 0.59
CA VAL A 408 -26.41 22.41 1.43
C VAL A 408 -26.00 22.78 2.87
N PHE A 409 -24.96 22.12 3.40
CA PHE A 409 -24.43 22.38 4.73
C PHE A 409 -23.32 23.44 4.76
N GLY A 410 -23.20 24.26 3.70
CA GLY A 410 -22.24 25.36 3.64
C GLY A 410 -20.77 24.93 3.71
N GLY A 411 -20.44 23.77 3.15
CA GLY A 411 -19.08 23.19 3.14
C GLY A 411 -18.73 22.34 4.36
N ARG A 412 -19.67 22.13 5.28
CA ARG A 412 -19.43 21.29 6.46
C ARG A 412 -19.38 19.82 6.06
N LYS A 413 -18.27 19.15 6.45
CA LYS A 413 -18.02 17.74 6.11
C LYS A 413 -18.21 16.79 7.31
N VAL A 414 -18.15 17.29 8.55
CA VAL A 414 -18.17 16.46 9.78
C VAL A 414 -19.40 16.72 10.61
N PHE A 415 -20.07 15.65 11.05
CA PHE A 415 -21.26 15.69 11.89
C PHE A 415 -21.16 14.66 13.01
N TYR A 416 -21.54 15.06 14.22
CA TYR A 416 -21.60 14.22 15.40
C TYR A 416 -23.06 13.82 15.64
N CYS A 417 -23.37 12.57 15.32
CA CYS A 417 -24.73 12.05 15.28
C CYS A 417 -25.04 11.23 16.53
N ALA A 418 -26.27 11.36 17.06
CA ALA A 418 -26.74 10.57 18.21
C ALA A 418 -26.98 9.08 17.88
N GLY A 419 -26.85 8.70 16.62
CA GLY A 419 -27.03 7.35 16.11
C GLY A 419 -27.30 7.35 14.61
N LEU A 420 -27.52 6.18 14.04
CA LEU A 420 -27.70 5.99 12.59
C LEU A 420 -28.95 6.70 12.02
N ARG A 421 -29.97 6.93 12.83
CA ARG A 421 -31.15 7.70 12.44
C ARG A 421 -30.77 9.15 12.09
N ALA A 422 -29.92 9.79 12.90
CA ALA A 422 -29.46 11.14 12.62
C ALA A 422 -28.58 11.20 11.35
N VAL A 423 -27.80 10.14 11.06
CA VAL A 423 -27.07 10.01 9.79
C VAL A 423 -28.05 10.03 8.62
N SER A 424 -29.13 9.26 8.69
CA SER A 424 -30.17 9.23 7.65
C SER A 424 -30.84 10.58 7.43
N GLU A 425 -31.10 11.34 8.50
CA GLU A 425 -31.67 12.69 8.43
C GLU A 425 -30.71 13.69 7.74
N ILE A 426 -29.42 13.63 8.06
CA ILE A 426 -28.39 14.50 7.48
C ILE A 426 -28.18 14.15 6.00
N THR A 427 -28.03 12.89 5.69
CA THR A 427 -27.71 12.43 4.32
C THR A 427 -28.92 12.44 3.42
N GLY A 428 -30.13 12.32 3.95
CA GLY A 428 -31.38 12.10 3.20
C GLY A 428 -31.48 10.69 2.60
N LEU A 429 -30.61 9.77 3.05
CA LEU A 429 -30.59 8.37 2.61
C LEU A 429 -30.97 7.48 3.81
N LYS A 430 -31.67 6.39 3.53
CA LYS A 430 -31.95 5.41 4.56
C LYS A 430 -30.66 4.62 4.85
N TYR A 431 -30.06 4.90 6.00
CA TYR A 431 -28.92 4.14 6.51
C TYR A 431 -29.45 3.12 7.52
N SER A 432 -29.42 1.85 7.17
CA SER A 432 -29.75 0.78 8.10
C SER A 432 -28.69 -0.30 7.97
N GLN A 433 -28.25 -0.83 9.09
CA GLN A 433 -27.44 -2.04 9.10
C GLN A 433 -28.36 -3.21 9.43
N LYS A 434 -28.28 -4.28 8.64
CA LYS A 434 -28.96 -5.52 8.93
C LYS A 434 -28.04 -6.42 9.74
N LYS A 435 -28.58 -7.11 10.73
CA LYS A 435 -27.94 -8.28 11.32
C LYS A 435 -28.01 -9.45 10.34
N ASP A 436 -27.19 -10.49 10.57
CA ASP A 436 -27.20 -11.73 9.77
C ASP A 436 -28.59 -12.41 9.74
N ASP A 437 -29.42 -12.16 10.75
CA ASP A 437 -30.81 -12.60 10.82
C ASP A 437 -31.82 -11.73 10.03
N GLY A 438 -31.33 -10.71 9.33
CA GLY A 438 -32.14 -9.79 8.52
C GLY A 438 -32.82 -8.66 9.30
N ASN A 439 -32.66 -8.60 10.63
CA ASN A 439 -33.22 -7.53 11.46
C ASN A 439 -32.39 -6.25 11.36
N GLU A 440 -33.05 -5.07 11.31
CA GLU A 440 -32.36 -3.77 11.33
C GLU A 440 -31.73 -3.54 12.72
N ILE A 441 -30.45 -3.11 12.73
CA ILE A 441 -29.81 -2.66 13.95
C ILE A 441 -30.15 -1.18 14.14
N GLU A 442 -31.02 -0.87 15.09
CA GLU A 442 -31.13 0.49 15.63
C GLU A 442 -29.99 0.69 16.63
N SER A 443 -28.84 1.20 16.14
CA SER A 443 -27.80 1.66 17.06
C SER A 443 -28.09 3.09 17.44
N ASN A 444 -28.32 3.31 18.73
CA ASN A 444 -28.43 4.65 19.35
C ASN A 444 -27.08 5.17 19.84
N ASP A 445 -25.98 4.44 19.55
CA ASP A 445 -24.66 4.86 19.94
C ASP A 445 -24.20 6.03 19.07
N PRO A 446 -23.57 7.05 19.67
CA PRO A 446 -23.08 8.19 18.92
C PRO A 446 -22.08 7.79 17.85
N VAL A 447 -22.19 8.39 16.67
CA VAL A 447 -21.28 8.14 15.53
C VAL A 447 -20.80 9.45 14.92
N VAL A 448 -19.62 9.42 14.28
CA VAL A 448 -19.13 10.52 13.46
C VAL A 448 -19.42 10.21 12.00
N LEU A 449 -20.15 11.10 11.34
CA LEU A 449 -20.38 11.06 9.90
C LEU A 449 -19.42 12.05 9.23
N PHE A 450 -18.61 11.54 8.30
CA PHE A 450 -17.87 12.34 7.34
C PHE A 450 -18.52 12.26 5.95
N LEU A 451 -18.67 13.41 5.32
CA LEU A 451 -19.04 13.53 3.91
C LEU A 451 -17.75 13.67 3.10
N SER A 452 -17.29 12.56 2.51
CA SER A 452 -16.10 12.47 1.68
C SER A 452 -16.45 12.73 0.21
N GLU A 453 -15.66 13.55 -0.48
CA GLU A 453 -15.84 13.81 -1.90
C GLU A 453 -15.33 12.67 -2.79
N THR A 454 -14.52 11.77 -2.22
CA THR A 454 -13.90 10.63 -2.90
C THR A 454 -14.56 9.29 -2.52
N ASP A 455 -14.91 9.13 -1.25
CA ASP A 455 -15.40 7.85 -0.68
C ASP A 455 -16.88 7.89 -0.28
N GLY A 456 -17.52 9.04 -0.44
CA GLY A 456 -18.94 9.17 -0.15
C GLY A 456 -19.24 9.41 1.34
N MET A 457 -20.03 8.56 1.95
CA MET A 457 -20.41 8.66 3.36
C MET A 457 -19.54 7.72 4.21
N VAL A 458 -18.73 8.29 5.08
CA VAL A 458 -17.89 7.55 6.03
C VAL A 458 -18.47 7.68 7.43
N VAL A 459 -18.81 6.56 8.05
CA VAL A 459 -19.37 6.52 9.40
C VAL A 459 -18.37 5.86 10.34
N LEU A 460 -17.78 6.65 11.24
CA LEU A 460 -16.87 6.15 12.26
C LEU A 460 -17.66 5.85 13.53
N ARG A 461 -17.58 4.60 13.98
CA ARG A 461 -18.17 4.11 15.22
C ARG A 461 -17.11 4.07 16.29
N ASP A 462 -17.52 4.06 17.55
CA ASP A 462 -16.65 3.90 18.74
C ASP A 462 -15.59 4.99 18.94
N TYR A 463 -15.61 6.06 18.13
CA TYR A 463 -14.61 7.13 18.17
C TYR A 463 -15.20 8.53 18.34
N THR A 464 -16.50 8.66 18.55
CA THR A 464 -17.17 9.98 18.65
C THR A 464 -16.59 10.82 19.77
N GLU A 465 -16.27 10.21 20.90
CA GLU A 465 -15.69 10.85 22.08
C GLU A 465 -14.25 11.34 21.86
N CYS A 466 -13.57 10.85 20.79
CA CYS A 466 -12.18 11.20 20.52
C CYS A 466 -12.01 12.60 19.91
N PHE A 467 -13.04 13.10 19.21
CA PHE A 467 -12.95 14.33 18.44
C PHE A 467 -13.16 15.58 19.26
N LYS A 468 -12.13 16.37 19.44
CA LYS A 468 -12.18 17.65 20.16
C LYS A 468 -12.63 18.78 19.23
N ASP A 469 -13.92 18.82 18.99
CA ASP A 469 -14.59 19.85 18.21
C ASP A 469 -15.65 20.54 19.09
N LYS A 470 -15.81 21.87 18.93
CA LYS A 470 -16.86 22.64 19.64
C LYS A 470 -18.27 22.16 19.31
N ALA A 471 -18.46 21.58 18.14
CA ALA A 471 -19.73 21.04 17.70
C ALA A 471 -19.98 19.61 18.19
N ASN A 472 -19.01 18.98 18.84
CA ASN A 472 -19.13 17.63 19.37
C ASN A 472 -19.61 17.63 20.82
N PRO A 473 -20.86 17.23 21.10
CA PRO A 473 -21.38 17.17 22.47
C PRO A 473 -20.88 15.92 23.23
N TYR A 474 -20.26 14.97 22.55
CA TYR A 474 -19.86 13.66 23.10
C TYR A 474 -18.38 13.61 23.49
N TYR A 475 -17.59 14.65 23.21
CA TYR A 475 -16.16 14.62 23.48
C TYR A 475 -15.85 14.29 24.95
N ASP A 476 -15.04 13.27 25.18
CA ASP A 476 -14.48 12.89 26.47
C ASP A 476 -12.95 12.81 26.36
N LYS A 477 -12.28 13.64 27.16
CA LYS A 477 -10.81 13.71 27.11
C LYS A 477 -10.13 12.40 27.48
N LYS A 478 -10.70 11.64 28.45
CA LYS A 478 -10.09 10.39 28.89
C LYS A 478 -10.19 9.32 27.79
N VAL A 479 -11.35 9.20 27.18
CA VAL A 479 -11.56 8.29 26.04
C VAL A 479 -10.68 8.71 24.86
N ALA A 480 -10.56 10.01 24.58
CA ALA A 480 -9.70 10.52 23.51
C ALA A 480 -8.21 10.18 23.75
N GLU A 481 -7.74 10.24 24.99
CA GLU A 481 -6.36 9.86 25.33
C GLU A 481 -6.08 8.37 25.15
N ASP A 482 -7.09 7.52 25.32
CA ASP A 482 -6.94 6.06 25.22
C ASP A 482 -7.20 5.55 23.79
N ARG A 483 -8.16 6.12 23.04
CA ARG A 483 -8.64 5.57 21.76
C ARG A 483 -8.20 6.33 20.52
N SER A 484 -7.77 7.60 20.62
CA SER A 484 -7.44 8.38 19.41
C SER A 484 -6.26 7.82 18.62
N LEU A 485 -5.34 7.11 19.27
CA LEU A 485 -4.24 6.46 18.54
C LEU A 485 -4.76 5.30 17.68
N ALA A 486 -5.65 4.47 18.23
CA ALA A 486 -6.31 3.39 17.49
C ALA A 486 -7.07 3.93 16.25
N LEU A 487 -7.74 5.08 16.38
CA LEU A 487 -8.36 5.74 15.23
C LEU A 487 -7.32 6.13 14.15
N ILE A 488 -6.18 6.70 14.55
CA ILE A 488 -5.12 7.11 13.61
C ILE A 488 -4.54 5.91 12.86
N THR A 489 -4.38 4.79 13.54
CA THR A 489 -3.81 3.56 12.97
C THR A 489 -4.84 2.71 12.22
N ASN A 490 -6.10 3.12 12.19
CA ASN A 490 -7.14 2.42 11.45
C ASN A 490 -6.95 2.61 9.94
N CYS A 491 -6.60 1.53 9.25
CA CYS A 491 -6.31 1.52 7.81
C CYS A 491 -7.53 1.83 6.92
N THR A 492 -8.75 1.70 7.46
CA THR A 492 -10.00 1.91 6.69
C THR A 492 -10.43 3.37 6.57
N ILE A 493 -9.71 4.31 7.21
CA ILE A 493 -10.05 5.73 7.13
C ILE A 493 -9.63 6.30 5.76
N PRO A 494 -10.55 6.89 4.98
CA PRO A 494 -10.23 7.51 3.69
C PRO A 494 -9.24 8.68 3.79
N ASP A 495 -8.55 8.99 2.71
CA ASP A 495 -7.48 9.99 2.67
C ASP A 495 -7.97 11.40 3.00
N ASP A 496 -9.04 11.84 2.37
CA ASP A 496 -9.60 13.17 2.61
C ASP A 496 -10.12 13.33 4.05
N VAL A 497 -10.64 12.25 4.66
CA VAL A 497 -11.05 12.21 6.06
C VAL A 497 -9.85 12.39 6.98
N ALA A 498 -8.76 11.63 6.75
CA ALA A 498 -7.56 11.74 7.57
C ALA A 498 -6.86 13.10 7.42
N VAL A 499 -6.79 13.62 6.19
CA VAL A 499 -6.29 14.99 5.94
C VAL A 499 -7.14 16.01 6.69
N TYR A 500 -8.47 15.89 6.63
CA TYR A 500 -9.37 16.78 7.35
C TYR A 500 -9.16 16.72 8.88
N ILE A 501 -9.03 15.53 9.44
CA ILE A 501 -8.74 15.31 10.87
C ILE A 501 -7.45 16.04 11.28
N ALA A 502 -6.39 15.85 10.49
CA ALA A 502 -5.08 16.42 10.75
C ALA A 502 -5.08 17.95 10.63
N ASP A 503 -5.62 18.49 9.55
CA ASP A 503 -5.62 19.94 9.27
C ASP A 503 -6.48 20.73 10.29
N ASN A 504 -7.57 20.13 10.76
CA ASN A 504 -8.44 20.72 11.77
C ASN A 504 -8.03 20.37 13.21
N LYS A 505 -6.95 19.61 13.42
CA LYS A 505 -6.42 19.23 14.74
C LYS A 505 -7.49 18.61 15.65
N LEU A 506 -8.31 17.73 15.10
CA LEU A 506 -9.45 17.16 15.80
C LEU A 506 -9.08 16.12 16.87
N LEU A 507 -7.86 15.58 16.85
CA LEU A 507 -7.37 14.56 17.79
C LEU A 507 -6.18 15.06 18.65
N PRO A 508 -6.28 16.18 19.38
CA PRO A 508 -5.15 16.74 20.12
C PRO A 508 -4.77 15.95 21.37
N ASP A 509 -5.60 15.02 21.79
CA ASP A 509 -5.38 14.18 22.97
C ASP A 509 -4.80 12.79 22.62
N ALA A 510 -4.63 12.47 21.34
CA ALA A 510 -3.90 11.28 20.89
C ALA A 510 -2.45 11.29 21.39
N SER A 511 -1.95 10.16 21.85
CA SER A 511 -0.61 10.04 22.45
C SER A 511 0.00 8.67 22.13
N MET A 512 1.28 8.65 21.78
CA MET A 512 2.08 7.42 21.79
C MET A 512 2.64 7.16 23.19
N ALA A 513 2.81 5.90 23.54
CA ALA A 513 3.58 5.54 24.72
C ALA A 513 5.04 5.99 24.53
N ALA A 514 5.58 6.75 25.48
CA ALA A 514 6.93 7.27 25.42
C ALA A 514 7.60 7.26 26.80
N SER A 515 8.87 6.86 26.87
CA SER A 515 9.68 6.87 28.08
C SER A 515 9.84 8.28 28.66
N GLN A 516 9.80 9.31 27.81
CA GLN A 516 9.82 10.73 28.18
C GLN A 516 8.48 11.24 28.72
N GLY A 517 7.47 10.37 28.80
CA GLY A 517 6.18 10.62 29.40
C GLY A 517 5.10 11.16 28.44
N LYS A 518 3.86 11.24 28.95
CA LYS A 518 2.64 11.53 28.18
C LYS A 518 2.69 12.84 27.37
N ARG A 519 3.34 13.89 27.90
CA ARG A 519 3.45 15.18 27.20
C ARG A 519 4.26 15.03 25.89
N TYR A 520 5.33 14.27 25.93
CA TYR A 520 6.15 13.99 24.75
C TYR A 520 5.39 13.11 23.75
N GLY A 521 4.72 12.04 24.21
CA GLY A 521 3.91 11.20 23.36
C GLY A 521 2.80 11.95 22.60
N LYS A 522 2.13 12.91 23.28
CA LYS A 522 1.17 13.80 22.62
C LYS A 522 1.83 14.72 21.60
N LYS A 523 2.98 15.31 21.95
CA LYS A 523 3.71 16.20 21.03
C LYS A 523 4.10 15.47 19.74
N ILE A 524 4.64 14.25 19.84
CA ILE A 524 5.00 13.44 18.67
C ILE A 524 3.80 13.22 17.76
N VAL A 525 2.65 12.81 18.31
CA VAL A 525 1.44 12.59 17.52
C VAL A 525 0.95 13.88 16.87
N GLN A 526 0.88 14.98 17.63
CA GLN A 526 0.41 16.27 17.12
C GLN A 526 1.29 16.80 15.99
N ASP A 527 2.61 16.74 16.16
CA ASP A 527 3.56 17.26 15.20
C ASP A 527 3.63 16.43 13.90
N ASN A 528 3.20 15.17 13.96
CA ASN A 528 3.29 14.21 12.85
C ASN A 528 1.93 13.59 12.47
N LEU A 529 0.80 14.16 12.91
CA LEU A 529 -0.53 13.56 12.75
C LEU A 529 -0.86 13.22 11.28
N ARG A 530 -0.58 14.15 10.37
CA ARG A 530 -0.85 13.95 8.94
C ARG A 530 0.01 12.83 8.36
N PHE A 531 1.28 12.76 8.75
CA PHE A 531 2.18 11.68 8.35
C PHE A 531 1.69 10.33 8.89
N LEU A 532 1.36 10.26 10.18
CA LEU A 532 0.89 9.02 10.82
C LEU A 532 -0.39 8.49 10.18
N CYS A 533 -1.36 9.36 9.91
CA CYS A 533 -2.57 8.96 9.20
C CYS A 533 -2.26 8.36 7.82
N GLY A 534 -1.30 8.90 7.07
CA GLY A 534 -0.88 8.35 5.78
C GLY A 534 -0.11 7.04 5.91
N PHE A 535 0.80 6.95 6.91
CA PHE A 535 1.68 5.80 7.11
C PHE A 535 0.92 4.51 7.44
N PHE A 536 -0.11 4.60 8.31
CA PHE A 536 -0.89 3.43 8.73
C PHE A 536 -1.96 2.99 7.72
N ARG A 537 -2.12 3.72 6.62
CA ARG A 537 -3.01 3.25 5.56
C ARG A 537 -2.36 2.14 4.79
N THR A 538 -3.07 1.05 4.69
CA THR A 538 -2.77 -0.01 3.75
C THR A 538 -3.81 0.05 2.62
N PRO A 539 -3.49 -0.42 1.42
CA PRO A 539 -4.52 -0.79 0.45
C PRO A 539 -5.51 -1.70 1.17
N ASP A 540 -6.82 -1.49 0.93
CA ASP A 540 -7.89 -2.30 1.53
C ASP A 540 -7.49 -3.78 1.49
N PRO A 541 -7.35 -4.48 2.60
CA PRO A 541 -7.19 -5.92 2.55
C PRO A 541 -8.41 -6.48 1.82
N ALA A 542 -8.20 -7.54 1.04
CA ALA A 542 -9.34 -8.24 0.44
C ALA A 542 -10.37 -8.49 1.55
N PRO A 543 -11.67 -8.19 1.30
CA PRO A 543 -12.68 -8.39 2.33
C PRO A 543 -12.56 -9.82 2.84
N GLU A 544 -12.40 -10.00 4.15
CA GLU A 544 -12.51 -11.29 4.79
C GLU A 544 -13.93 -11.80 4.49
N TYR A 545 -14.01 -12.77 3.61
CA TYR A 545 -15.24 -13.53 3.45
C TYR A 545 -15.28 -14.52 4.61
N GLU A 546 -16.02 -14.17 5.65
CA GLU A 546 -16.45 -15.15 6.64
C GLU A 546 -17.26 -16.23 5.91
N ASP A 547 -16.87 -17.51 6.08
CA ASP A 547 -17.53 -18.71 5.54
C ASP A 547 -18.98 -18.86 6.08
#